data_04fc32bfd0c0b7908eeaff03680f2b01
#
_entry.id   04fc32bfd0c0b7908eeaff03680f2b01
#
_cell.length_a   1.000
_cell.length_b   1.000
_cell.length_c   1.000
_cell.angle_alpha   90.00
_cell.angle_beta   90.00
_cell.angle_gamma   90.00
#
_symmetry.space_group_name_H-M   'P 1'
#
loop_
_entity.id
_entity.type
_entity.pdbx_description
1 polymer ?
#
loop_
_entity_poly.entity_id
_entity_poly.type
_entity_poly.pdbx_seq_one_letter_code
_entity_poly.pdbx_strand_id
1 'polypeptide(L)'
;MEHHIGCMDVDVNNNIKPTELIKCIQETANGQMNARKPSYFELFWDRKSFIITRFSMEIYEQIHQFDDIETRTWTAGERGATFFRGYEVMRNGRCVARASGDWAVVDTEDGHIYKTKEIDLSNYESGDKPELNINEKFRIPKNMEMEGCGVHHVVLSECDMNMHMNNTQYANILWNQIDGILDKEITSFNIKFRAEAKFDSDIMIMRGVPAVGKKSKSGEKANAADGSDANHVNSDDQNQDGLIIPKYGDRAADELAVFRTETGGKTNVEAVFGLRVIKR
;
A
#
# COMPACT_ATOMS: atom_id res chain seq x y z
N MET A 1 -17.64 -2.65 8.75
CA MET A 1 -18.55 -2.57 7.59
C MET A 1 -18.47 -3.89 6.86
N GLU A 2 -19.63 -4.43 6.45
CA GLU A 2 -19.69 -5.69 5.70
C GLU A 2 -19.66 -5.42 4.20
N HIS A 3 -18.97 -6.30 3.45
CA HIS A 3 -18.88 -6.26 1.99
C HIS A 3 -19.03 -7.68 1.43
N HIS A 4 -19.82 -7.82 0.38
CA HIS A 4 -19.95 -9.05 -0.38
C HIS A 4 -19.11 -8.95 -1.65
N ILE A 5 -18.22 -9.92 -1.89
CA ILE A 5 -17.29 -9.91 -3.02
C ILE A 5 -17.95 -10.53 -4.24
N GLY A 6 -18.23 -9.70 -5.23
CA GLY A 6 -18.88 -10.09 -6.47
C GLY A 6 -17.91 -10.55 -7.56
N CYS A 7 -18.45 -10.98 -8.69
CA CYS A 7 -17.64 -11.48 -9.81
C CYS A 7 -16.77 -10.39 -10.48
N MET A 8 -17.13 -9.12 -10.34
CA MET A 8 -16.35 -8.01 -10.91
C MET A 8 -15.20 -7.58 -10.00
N ASP A 9 -15.18 -8.03 -8.74
CA ASP A 9 -14.20 -7.63 -7.75
C ASP A 9 -12.95 -8.52 -7.75
N VAL A 10 -13.02 -9.66 -8.43
CA VAL A 10 -11.94 -10.66 -8.49
C VAL A 10 -11.24 -10.67 -9.84
N ASP A 11 -10.02 -11.20 -9.85
CA ASP A 11 -9.21 -11.43 -11.03
C ASP A 11 -9.49 -12.81 -11.66
N VAL A 12 -8.72 -13.18 -12.68
CA VAL A 12 -8.84 -14.46 -13.40
C VAL A 12 -8.47 -15.68 -12.55
N ASN A 13 -7.77 -15.49 -11.44
CA ASN A 13 -7.42 -16.52 -10.46
C ASN A 13 -8.42 -16.56 -9.30
N ASN A 14 -9.52 -15.81 -9.41
CA ASN A 14 -10.53 -15.66 -8.36
C ASN A 14 -10.01 -14.99 -7.08
N ASN A 15 -8.95 -14.17 -7.16
CA ASN A 15 -8.47 -13.38 -6.03
C ASN A 15 -9.01 -11.95 -6.13
N ILE A 16 -9.34 -11.33 -5.00
CA ILE A 16 -9.79 -9.94 -4.98
C ILE A 16 -8.74 -9.02 -5.61
N LYS A 17 -9.17 -8.12 -6.49
CA LYS A 17 -8.28 -7.12 -7.09
C LYS A 17 -7.78 -6.15 -6.05
N PRO A 18 -6.52 -5.69 -6.13
CA PRO A 18 -5.95 -4.74 -5.16
C PRO A 18 -6.81 -3.48 -4.98
N THR A 19 -7.31 -2.91 -6.07
CA THR A 19 -8.17 -1.73 -6.06
C THR A 19 -9.46 -1.96 -5.29
N GLU A 20 -10.13 -3.12 -5.49
CA GLU A 20 -11.40 -3.41 -4.83
C GLU A 20 -11.21 -3.61 -3.33
N LEU A 21 -10.11 -4.24 -2.93
CA LEU A 21 -9.78 -4.38 -1.51
C LEU A 21 -9.50 -3.02 -0.84
N ILE A 22 -8.78 -2.12 -1.53
CA ILE A 22 -8.55 -0.76 -1.03
C ILE A 22 -9.87 0.02 -0.96
N LYS A 23 -10.77 -0.13 -1.95
CA LYS A 23 -12.10 0.51 -1.93
C LYS A 23 -12.91 0.07 -0.71
N CYS A 24 -13.02 -1.23 -0.42
CA CYS A 24 -13.70 -1.72 0.77
C CYS A 24 -13.20 -1.05 2.06
N ILE A 25 -11.87 -0.91 2.17
CA ILE A 25 -11.22 -0.27 3.31
C ILE A 25 -11.50 1.23 3.36
N GLN A 26 -11.42 1.93 2.24
CA GLN A 26 -11.69 3.37 2.17
C GLN A 26 -13.15 3.69 2.46
N GLU A 27 -14.10 2.90 1.95
CA GLU A 27 -15.51 3.07 2.27
C GLU A 27 -15.79 2.91 3.76
N THR A 28 -15.08 2.02 4.42
CA THR A 28 -15.17 1.87 5.88
C THR A 28 -14.67 3.10 6.62
N ALA A 29 -13.56 3.70 6.16
CA ALA A 29 -13.03 4.95 6.71
C ALA A 29 -13.97 6.12 6.45
N ASN A 30 -14.53 6.24 5.25
CA ASN A 30 -15.51 7.26 4.88
C ASN A 30 -16.80 7.11 5.70
N GLY A 31 -17.26 5.88 5.92
CA GLY A 31 -18.40 5.59 6.78
C GLY A 31 -18.17 6.04 8.22
N GLN A 32 -16.98 5.79 8.77
CA GLN A 32 -16.58 6.29 10.09
C GLN A 32 -16.57 7.82 10.12
N MET A 33 -15.95 8.48 9.11
CA MET A 33 -15.93 9.95 9.03
C MET A 33 -17.33 10.54 8.93
N ASN A 34 -18.24 9.90 8.22
CA ASN A 34 -19.63 10.36 8.13
C ASN A 34 -20.39 10.22 9.46
N ALA A 35 -20.04 9.23 10.27
CA ALA A 35 -20.71 8.93 11.56
C ALA A 35 -20.10 9.65 12.76
N ARG A 36 -18.93 10.26 12.63
CA ARG A 36 -18.18 10.90 13.75
C ARG A 36 -17.98 12.39 13.50
N LYS A 37 -17.45 13.08 14.52
CA LYS A 37 -17.11 14.51 14.47
C LYS A 37 -15.60 14.72 14.68
N PRO A 38 -14.95 15.61 13.89
CA PRO A 38 -15.53 16.32 12.73
C PRO A 38 -15.88 15.35 11.60
N SER A 39 -17.04 15.55 10.99
CA SER A 39 -17.46 14.74 9.82
C SER A 39 -16.76 15.19 8.55
N TYR A 40 -16.84 14.37 7.50
CA TYR A 40 -16.31 14.70 6.18
C TYR A 40 -16.82 16.09 5.70
N PHE A 41 -18.12 16.34 5.83
CA PHE A 41 -18.71 17.60 5.38
C PHE A 41 -18.31 18.80 6.24
N GLU A 42 -18.15 18.63 7.55
CA GLU A 42 -17.64 19.71 8.42
C GLU A 42 -16.21 20.09 8.03
N LEU A 43 -15.33 19.11 7.79
CA LEU A 43 -14.00 19.37 7.29
C LEU A 43 -14.01 20.02 5.91
N PHE A 44 -14.85 19.55 4.98
CA PHE A 44 -14.98 20.10 3.66
C PHE A 44 -15.43 21.59 3.68
N TRP A 45 -16.42 21.93 4.51
CA TRP A 45 -16.86 23.32 4.65
C TRP A 45 -15.81 24.21 5.31
N ASP A 46 -14.94 23.64 6.13
CA ASP A 46 -13.76 24.28 6.72
C ASP A 46 -12.54 24.29 5.75
N ARG A 47 -12.72 23.92 4.48
CA ARG A 47 -11.66 23.80 3.46
C ARG A 47 -10.56 22.82 3.85
N LYS A 48 -10.84 21.84 4.68
CA LYS A 48 -9.90 20.83 5.13
C LYS A 48 -10.20 19.50 4.42
N SER A 49 -9.16 18.87 3.88
CA SER A 49 -9.25 17.55 3.27
C SER A 49 -8.19 16.60 3.81
N PHE A 50 -8.60 15.37 4.13
CA PHE A 50 -7.64 14.30 4.38
C PHE A 50 -7.05 13.82 3.06
N ILE A 51 -5.74 13.83 2.97
CA ILE A 51 -4.99 13.21 1.87
C ILE A 51 -4.18 12.03 2.41
N ILE A 52 -4.19 10.94 1.67
CA ILE A 52 -3.34 9.79 1.98
C ILE A 52 -1.93 10.04 1.44
N THR A 53 -0.92 9.84 2.27
CA THR A 53 0.48 10.00 1.88
C THR A 53 1.19 8.65 1.74
N ARG A 54 0.65 7.63 2.40
CA ARG A 54 1.11 6.23 2.32
C ARG A 54 -0.01 5.28 2.66
N PHE A 55 0.00 4.14 1.98
CA PHE A 55 -0.85 3.00 2.29
C PHE A 55 -0.03 1.71 2.21
N SER A 56 -0.08 0.92 3.27
CA SER A 56 0.66 -0.35 3.38
C SER A 56 -0.32 -1.45 3.78
N MET A 57 -0.27 -2.59 3.09
CA MET A 57 -1.17 -3.72 3.34
C MET A 57 -0.43 -5.04 3.26
N GLU A 58 -0.82 -5.96 4.13
CA GLU A 58 -0.48 -7.37 4.10
C GLU A 58 -1.73 -8.21 3.94
N ILE A 59 -1.69 -9.20 3.03
CA ILE A 59 -2.77 -10.14 2.74
C ILE A 59 -2.32 -11.52 3.22
N TYR A 60 -2.96 -12.03 4.28
CA TYR A 60 -2.63 -13.32 4.89
C TYR A 60 -3.31 -14.49 4.21
N GLU A 61 -4.57 -14.29 3.80
CA GLU A 61 -5.37 -15.25 3.05
C GLU A 61 -6.04 -14.53 1.89
N GLN A 62 -6.03 -15.15 0.70
CA GLN A 62 -6.70 -14.58 -0.47
C GLN A 62 -8.22 -14.53 -0.24
N ILE A 63 -8.83 -13.49 -0.76
CA ILE A 63 -10.27 -13.24 -0.69
C ILE A 63 -10.83 -13.55 -2.08
N HIS A 64 -11.91 -14.31 -2.13
CA HIS A 64 -12.45 -14.87 -3.36
C HIS A 64 -13.86 -14.37 -3.64
N GLN A 65 -14.33 -14.60 -4.85
CA GLN A 65 -15.73 -14.36 -5.21
C GLN A 65 -16.67 -15.10 -4.25
N PHE A 66 -17.74 -14.42 -3.85
CA PHE A 66 -18.75 -14.85 -2.89
C PHE A 66 -18.30 -14.91 -1.43
N ASP A 67 -17.09 -14.46 -1.11
CA ASP A 67 -16.73 -14.21 0.27
C ASP A 67 -17.51 -13.01 0.81
N ASP A 68 -17.94 -13.12 2.07
CA ASP A 68 -18.41 -12.00 2.88
C ASP A 68 -17.27 -11.60 3.81
N ILE A 69 -16.86 -10.34 3.73
CA ILE A 69 -15.79 -9.79 4.57
C ILE A 69 -16.32 -8.63 5.43
N GLU A 70 -15.75 -8.48 6.61
CA GLU A 70 -15.94 -7.33 7.47
C GLU A 70 -14.67 -6.50 7.50
N THR A 71 -14.76 -5.22 7.17
CA THR A 71 -13.64 -4.28 7.29
C THR A 71 -13.81 -3.41 8.53
N ARG A 72 -12.70 -3.19 9.25
CA ARG A 72 -12.62 -2.37 10.47
C ARG A 72 -11.57 -1.30 10.29
N THR A 73 -11.77 -0.14 10.92
CA THR A 73 -10.82 0.98 10.90
C THR A 73 -10.84 1.74 12.21
N TRP A 74 -9.70 2.31 12.57
CA TRP A 74 -9.53 3.14 13.75
C TRP A 74 -8.38 4.14 13.58
N THR A 75 -8.39 5.21 14.34
CA THR A 75 -7.23 6.09 14.47
C THR A 75 -6.15 5.39 15.28
N ALA A 76 -4.91 5.41 14.76
CA ALA A 76 -3.79 4.64 15.33
C ALA A 76 -2.65 5.57 15.82
N GLY A 77 -3.04 6.71 16.40
CA GLY A 77 -2.13 7.74 16.87
C GLY A 77 -1.77 8.77 15.81
N GLU A 78 -0.88 9.68 16.19
CA GLU A 78 -0.48 10.82 15.36
C GLU A 78 0.94 11.27 15.66
N ARG A 79 1.57 11.96 14.71
CA ARG A 79 2.88 12.55 14.91
C ARG A 79 3.12 13.73 13.95
N GLY A 80 3.30 14.96 14.51
CA GLY A 80 3.60 16.15 13.74
C GLY A 80 2.43 16.62 12.88
N ALA A 81 2.41 16.29 11.60
CA ALA A 81 1.31 16.54 10.67
C ALA A 81 0.73 15.25 10.10
N THR A 82 1.09 14.09 10.68
CA THR A 82 0.66 12.79 10.19
C THR A 82 -0.28 12.12 11.18
N PHE A 83 -1.45 11.73 10.70
CA PHE A 83 -2.40 10.86 11.39
C PHE A 83 -2.18 9.43 10.90
N PHE A 84 -2.08 8.48 11.82
CA PHE A 84 -2.01 7.07 11.49
C PHE A 84 -3.40 6.45 11.61
N ARG A 85 -3.72 5.56 10.68
CA ARG A 85 -4.98 4.82 10.66
C ARG A 85 -4.70 3.34 10.48
N GLY A 86 -5.31 2.53 11.33
CA GLY A 86 -5.27 1.08 11.25
C GLY A 86 -6.50 0.53 10.54
N TYR A 87 -6.30 -0.63 9.89
CA TYR A 87 -7.36 -1.37 9.21
C TYR A 87 -7.18 -2.87 9.39
N GLU A 88 -8.30 -3.59 9.51
CA GLU A 88 -8.36 -5.05 9.46
C GLU A 88 -9.46 -5.49 8.50
N VAL A 89 -9.19 -6.58 7.81
CA VAL A 89 -10.17 -7.30 6.99
C VAL A 89 -10.38 -8.67 7.62
N MET A 90 -11.62 -8.93 7.99
CA MET A 90 -12.03 -10.16 8.66
C MET A 90 -12.88 -11.01 7.73
N ARG A 91 -12.68 -12.32 7.72
CA ARG A 91 -13.52 -13.31 7.05
C ARG A 91 -13.76 -14.48 8.00
N ASN A 92 -15.04 -14.79 8.28
CA ASN A 92 -15.42 -15.86 9.21
C ASN A 92 -14.74 -15.74 10.59
N GLY A 93 -14.64 -14.50 11.12
CA GLY A 93 -14.03 -14.22 12.42
C GLY A 93 -12.49 -14.27 12.44
N ARG A 94 -11.82 -14.50 11.30
CA ARG A 94 -10.36 -14.53 11.19
C ARG A 94 -9.87 -13.31 10.43
N CYS A 95 -8.74 -12.73 10.85
CA CYS A 95 -8.11 -11.64 10.14
C CYS A 95 -7.39 -12.18 8.90
N VAL A 96 -7.82 -11.76 7.71
CA VAL A 96 -7.28 -12.19 6.41
C VAL A 96 -6.39 -11.14 5.76
N ALA A 97 -6.47 -9.86 6.19
CA ALA A 97 -5.55 -8.81 5.80
C ALA A 97 -5.48 -7.72 6.86
N ARG A 98 -4.34 -7.03 6.94
CA ARG A 98 -4.14 -5.81 7.74
C ARG A 98 -3.54 -4.71 6.90
N ALA A 99 -3.89 -3.47 7.25
CA ALA A 99 -3.32 -2.31 6.58
C ALA A 99 -3.07 -1.15 7.55
N SER A 100 -2.16 -0.28 7.15
CA SER A 100 -1.84 0.98 7.81
C SER A 100 -1.86 2.10 6.77
N GLY A 101 -2.46 3.24 7.13
CA GLY A 101 -2.48 4.46 6.33
C GLY A 101 -1.84 5.62 7.07
N ASP A 102 -0.97 6.37 6.38
CA ASP A 102 -0.46 7.66 6.82
C ASP A 102 -1.27 8.74 6.11
N TRP A 103 -1.87 9.64 6.88
CA TRP A 103 -2.74 10.70 6.37
C TRP A 103 -2.26 12.06 6.83
N ALA A 104 -2.49 13.08 6.01
CA ALA A 104 -2.33 14.48 6.37
C ALA A 104 -3.63 15.24 6.12
N VAL A 105 -3.84 16.35 6.82
CA VAL A 105 -4.93 17.27 6.53
C VAL A 105 -4.34 18.49 5.86
N VAL A 106 -4.92 18.86 4.72
CA VAL A 106 -4.50 20.01 3.93
C VAL A 106 -5.64 21.01 3.77
N ASP A 107 -5.31 22.28 3.68
CA ASP A 107 -6.24 23.30 3.19
C ASP A 107 -6.40 23.14 1.68
N THR A 108 -7.63 23.08 1.20
CA THR A 108 -7.92 22.84 -0.22
C THR A 108 -7.73 24.07 -1.11
N GLU A 109 -7.54 25.27 -0.53
CA GLU A 109 -7.32 26.51 -1.25
C GLU A 109 -5.85 26.83 -1.47
N ASP A 110 -5.03 26.76 -0.38
CA ASP A 110 -3.63 27.16 -0.43
C ASP A 110 -2.64 26.01 -0.25
N GLY A 111 -3.12 24.78 0.05
CA GLY A 111 -2.30 23.61 0.25
C GLY A 111 -1.56 23.57 1.59
N HIS A 112 -1.92 24.44 2.54
CA HIS A 112 -1.36 24.41 3.88
C HIS A 112 -1.56 23.05 4.55
N ILE A 113 -0.51 22.50 5.19
CA ILE A 113 -0.60 21.23 5.92
C ILE A 113 -0.81 21.52 7.41
N TYR A 114 -1.97 21.09 7.92
CA TYR A 114 -2.30 21.25 9.33
C TYR A 114 -1.48 20.30 10.23
N LYS A 115 -1.09 20.79 11.40
CA LYS A 115 -0.55 19.91 12.45
C LYS A 115 -1.69 19.10 13.09
N THR A 116 -1.37 17.89 13.55
CA THR A 116 -2.38 16.98 14.10
C THR A 116 -3.16 17.59 15.25
N LYS A 117 -2.49 18.36 16.13
CA LYS A 117 -3.14 19.05 17.27
C LYS A 117 -4.18 20.12 16.89
N GLU A 118 -4.25 20.50 15.60
CA GLU A 118 -5.22 21.46 15.07
C GLU A 118 -6.52 20.77 14.60
N ILE A 119 -6.55 19.44 14.59
CA ILE A 119 -7.68 18.60 14.17
C ILE A 119 -8.01 17.63 15.29
N ASP A 120 -9.14 17.81 15.92
CA ASP A 120 -9.58 16.94 17.02
C ASP A 120 -10.30 15.69 16.48
N LEU A 121 -9.68 14.53 16.62
CA LEU A 121 -10.25 13.23 16.27
C LEU A 121 -10.61 12.37 17.51
N SER A 122 -10.75 12.97 18.68
CA SER A 122 -11.04 12.26 19.94
C SER A 122 -12.36 11.48 19.92
N ASN A 123 -13.28 11.83 19.02
CA ASN A 123 -14.57 11.14 18.84
C ASN A 123 -14.48 9.93 17.87
N TYR A 124 -13.32 9.67 17.30
CA TYR A 124 -13.12 8.51 16.44
C TYR A 124 -12.68 7.31 17.26
N GLU A 125 -13.02 6.10 16.81
CA GLU A 125 -12.48 4.87 17.38
C GLU A 125 -10.96 4.89 17.31
N SER A 126 -10.28 4.52 18.39
CA SER A 126 -8.82 4.53 18.49
C SER A 126 -8.29 3.16 18.90
N GLY A 127 -7.08 2.85 18.47
CA GLY A 127 -6.39 1.60 18.78
C GLY A 127 -4.91 1.68 18.43
N ASP A 128 -4.19 0.61 18.69
CA ASP A 128 -2.78 0.53 18.36
C ASP A 128 -2.56 0.49 16.84
N LYS A 129 -1.40 1.01 16.40
CA LYS A 129 -1.01 0.89 15.00
C LYS A 129 -0.81 -0.60 14.67
N PRO A 130 -1.41 -1.10 13.56
CA PRO A 130 -1.19 -2.49 13.16
C PRO A 130 0.30 -2.77 12.93
N GLU A 131 0.79 -3.86 13.48
CA GLU A 131 2.11 -4.38 13.15
C GLU A 131 2.04 -5.06 11.78
N LEU A 132 2.84 -4.57 10.84
CA LEU A 132 3.02 -5.14 9.52
C LEU A 132 4.47 -5.62 9.39
N ASN A 133 4.66 -6.80 8.78
CA ASN A 133 5.99 -7.36 8.55
C ASN A 133 6.68 -6.79 7.31
N ILE A 134 6.09 -5.78 6.67
CA ILE A 134 6.64 -5.08 5.51
C ILE A 134 7.32 -3.78 5.92
N ASN A 135 8.28 -3.33 5.12
CA ASN A 135 8.90 -2.02 5.33
C ASN A 135 7.98 -0.90 4.86
N GLU A 136 7.12 -0.42 5.74
CA GLU A 136 6.20 0.68 5.44
C GLU A 136 6.93 1.95 4.95
N LYS A 137 8.17 2.18 5.39
CA LYS A 137 8.98 3.35 5.03
C LYS A 137 10.00 3.04 3.93
N PHE A 138 9.66 2.16 3.01
CA PHE A 138 10.56 1.80 1.92
C PHE A 138 11.07 3.02 1.16
N ARG A 139 12.22 2.86 0.54
CA ARG A 139 12.79 3.81 -0.43
C ARG A 139 13.27 3.02 -1.62
N ILE A 140 12.95 3.48 -2.82
CA ILE A 140 13.56 2.93 -4.04
C ILE A 140 15.05 3.30 -4.02
N PRO A 141 15.96 2.32 -4.11
CA PRO A 141 17.40 2.60 -4.15
C PRO A 141 17.75 3.55 -5.28
N LYS A 142 18.68 4.47 -5.03
CA LYS A 142 19.08 5.46 -6.05
C LYS A 142 19.76 4.84 -7.27
N ASN A 143 20.38 3.69 -7.08
CA ASN A 143 21.07 2.91 -8.13
C ASN A 143 20.16 1.90 -8.83
N MET A 144 18.89 1.80 -8.44
CA MET A 144 17.93 0.95 -9.14
C MET A 144 17.62 1.58 -10.49
N GLU A 145 17.85 0.81 -11.54
CA GLU A 145 17.46 1.19 -12.89
C GLU A 145 15.93 1.12 -13.00
N MET A 146 15.32 2.17 -13.55
CA MET A 146 13.88 2.26 -13.74
C MET A 146 13.59 2.31 -15.24
N GLU A 147 12.91 1.30 -15.77
CA GLU A 147 12.53 1.20 -17.17
C GLU A 147 11.05 1.56 -17.35
N GLY A 148 10.75 2.30 -18.42
CA GLY A 148 9.36 2.57 -18.82
C GLY A 148 8.67 1.26 -19.22
N CYS A 149 7.55 0.92 -18.58
CA CYS A 149 6.77 -0.29 -18.87
C CYS A 149 5.36 -0.01 -19.35
N GLY A 150 4.87 1.21 -19.27
CA GLY A 150 3.54 1.57 -19.75
C GLY A 150 3.24 3.06 -19.62
N VAL A 151 2.15 3.46 -20.27
CA VAL A 151 1.53 4.78 -20.11
C VAL A 151 0.05 4.55 -19.83
N HIS A 152 -0.48 5.25 -18.83
CA HIS A 152 -1.90 5.22 -18.47
C HIS A 152 -2.49 6.63 -18.66
N HIS A 153 -3.56 6.72 -19.46
CA HIS A 153 -4.30 7.95 -19.66
C HIS A 153 -5.43 8.04 -18.63
N VAL A 154 -5.45 9.10 -17.83
CA VAL A 154 -6.43 9.28 -16.75
C VAL A 154 -7.79 9.65 -17.33
N VAL A 155 -8.75 8.74 -17.17
CA VAL A 155 -10.13 8.93 -17.68
C VAL A 155 -11.09 9.38 -16.58
N LEU A 156 -12.23 9.97 -16.96
CA LEU A 156 -13.19 10.56 -16.03
C LEU A 156 -13.71 9.58 -14.97
N SER A 157 -13.92 8.31 -15.35
CA SER A 157 -14.43 7.28 -14.43
C SER A 157 -13.45 6.88 -13.32
N GLU A 158 -12.20 7.30 -13.41
CA GLU A 158 -11.16 7.06 -12.42
C GLU A 158 -10.96 8.25 -11.48
N CYS A 159 -11.60 9.38 -11.78
CA CYS A 159 -11.40 10.61 -11.04
C CYS A 159 -12.34 10.72 -9.83
N ASP A 160 -11.84 11.36 -8.78
CA ASP A 160 -12.59 11.80 -7.63
C ASP A 160 -13.29 13.16 -7.88
N MET A 161 -13.94 13.70 -6.84
CA MET A 161 -14.62 15.01 -6.87
C MET A 161 -13.69 16.19 -7.19
N ASN A 162 -12.38 16.02 -6.97
CA ASN A 162 -11.38 17.06 -7.21
C ASN A 162 -10.82 16.98 -8.65
N MET A 163 -11.38 16.12 -9.50
CA MET A 163 -10.90 15.87 -10.86
C MET A 163 -9.47 15.32 -10.90
N HIS A 164 -9.06 14.61 -9.85
CA HIS A 164 -7.81 13.87 -9.79
C HIS A 164 -8.08 12.37 -9.80
N MET A 165 -7.16 11.60 -10.38
CA MET A 165 -7.22 10.15 -10.33
C MET A 165 -7.29 9.67 -8.89
N ASN A 166 -8.32 8.91 -8.56
CA ASN A 166 -8.51 8.36 -7.22
C ASN A 166 -7.31 7.48 -6.83
N ASN A 167 -6.86 7.63 -5.59
CA ASN A 167 -5.67 6.93 -5.07
C ASN A 167 -5.77 5.40 -5.18
N THR A 168 -6.98 4.82 -5.15
CA THR A 168 -7.20 3.38 -5.32
C THR A 168 -6.79 2.87 -6.70
N GLN A 169 -6.92 3.70 -7.73
CA GLN A 169 -6.65 3.31 -9.12
C GLN A 169 -5.16 3.04 -9.38
N TYR A 170 -4.26 3.68 -8.62
CA TYR A 170 -2.83 3.41 -8.75
C TYR A 170 -2.50 1.93 -8.50
N ALA A 171 -3.16 1.29 -7.55
CA ALA A 171 -2.95 -0.14 -7.32
C ALA A 171 -3.27 -0.98 -8.56
N ASN A 172 -4.31 -0.62 -9.30
CA ASN A 172 -4.76 -1.35 -10.50
C ASN A 172 -3.81 -1.14 -11.69
N ILE A 173 -3.46 0.12 -11.98
CA ILE A 173 -2.59 0.40 -13.14
C ILE A 173 -1.19 -0.19 -12.95
N LEU A 174 -0.69 -0.25 -11.70
CA LEU A 174 0.60 -0.86 -11.39
C LEU A 174 0.53 -2.39 -11.40
N TRP A 175 -0.54 -2.98 -10.84
CA TRP A 175 -0.79 -4.42 -10.87
C TRP A 175 -0.78 -4.98 -12.29
N ASN A 176 -1.37 -4.26 -13.25
CA ASN A 176 -1.39 -4.63 -14.67
C ASN A 176 0.00 -4.66 -15.31
N GLN A 177 1.02 -4.06 -14.71
CA GLN A 177 2.40 -4.02 -15.20
C GLN A 177 3.31 -5.08 -14.54
N ILE A 178 2.77 -5.94 -13.68
CA ILE A 178 3.54 -7.02 -13.05
C ILE A 178 3.72 -8.15 -14.07
N ASP A 179 4.99 -8.49 -14.36
CA ASP A 179 5.30 -9.60 -15.26
C ASP A 179 4.78 -10.93 -14.72
N GLY A 180 4.11 -11.69 -15.58
CA GLY A 180 3.58 -13.01 -15.23
C GLY A 180 2.54 -12.99 -14.11
N ILE A 181 1.79 -11.89 -13.96
CA ILE A 181 0.77 -11.73 -12.91
C ILE A 181 -0.29 -12.85 -12.91
N LEU A 182 -0.54 -13.48 -14.06
CA LEU A 182 -1.48 -14.59 -14.17
C LEU A 182 -1.08 -15.84 -13.35
N ASP A 183 0.21 -15.98 -13.07
CA ASP A 183 0.76 -17.09 -12.27
C ASP A 183 1.20 -16.62 -10.87
N LYS A 184 0.76 -15.45 -10.43
CA LYS A 184 1.15 -14.84 -9.16
C LYS A 184 -0.06 -14.33 -8.40
N GLU A 185 0.08 -14.29 -7.08
CA GLU A 185 -0.87 -13.62 -6.19
C GLU A 185 -0.13 -12.54 -5.40
N ILE A 186 -0.86 -11.46 -5.06
CA ILE A 186 -0.32 -10.39 -4.25
C ILE A 186 -0.43 -10.80 -2.77
N THR A 187 0.67 -10.71 -2.04
CA THR A 187 0.73 -10.96 -0.60
C THR A 187 0.86 -9.67 0.21
N SER A 188 1.35 -8.60 -0.43
CA SER A 188 1.46 -7.28 0.19
C SER A 188 1.60 -6.19 -0.85
N PHE A 189 1.29 -4.97 -0.47
CA PHE A 189 1.68 -3.79 -1.23
C PHE A 189 1.88 -2.59 -0.32
N ASN A 190 2.76 -1.71 -0.76
CA ASN A 190 3.08 -0.47 -0.08
C ASN A 190 3.16 0.63 -1.14
N ILE A 191 2.30 1.62 -1.04
CA ILE A 191 2.18 2.73 -1.99
C ILE A 191 2.44 4.03 -1.24
N LYS A 192 3.37 4.83 -1.74
CA LYS A 192 3.68 6.16 -1.25
C LYS A 192 3.21 7.18 -2.28
N PHE A 193 2.27 8.01 -1.89
CA PHE A 193 1.71 9.08 -2.72
C PHE A 193 2.53 10.36 -2.56
N ARG A 194 2.80 11.06 -3.68
CA ARG A 194 3.62 12.25 -3.73
C ARG A 194 2.95 13.42 -4.45
N ALA A 195 2.26 13.14 -5.54
CA ALA A 195 1.55 14.14 -6.33
C ALA A 195 0.33 13.51 -7.00
N GLU A 196 -0.68 14.31 -7.19
CA GLU A 196 -1.92 13.94 -7.87
C GLU A 196 -1.71 13.93 -9.39
N ALA A 197 -2.45 13.05 -10.08
CA ALA A 197 -2.60 13.08 -11.52
C ALA A 197 -4.00 13.60 -11.87
N LYS A 198 -4.08 14.63 -12.74
CA LYS A 198 -5.33 15.25 -13.13
C LYS A 198 -6.04 14.45 -14.22
N PHE A 199 -7.34 14.63 -14.32
CA PHE A 199 -8.10 14.18 -15.47
C PHE A 199 -7.41 14.61 -16.78
N ASP A 200 -7.49 13.76 -17.81
CA ASP A 200 -6.92 13.99 -19.15
C ASP A 200 -5.38 14.13 -19.18
N SER A 201 -4.68 13.56 -18.18
CA SER A 201 -3.22 13.51 -18.15
C SER A 201 -2.69 12.09 -18.37
N ASP A 202 -1.49 12.00 -18.93
CA ASP A 202 -0.79 10.75 -19.13
C ASP A 202 0.15 10.48 -17.95
N ILE A 203 0.04 9.29 -17.37
CA ILE A 203 0.91 8.77 -16.32
C ILE A 203 1.90 7.81 -16.95
N MET A 204 3.18 8.16 -16.96
CA MET A 204 4.26 7.25 -17.32
C MET A 204 4.48 6.26 -16.17
N ILE A 205 4.48 4.97 -16.47
CA ILE A 205 4.73 3.90 -15.49
C ILE A 205 6.12 3.33 -15.73
N MET A 206 6.93 3.32 -14.67
CA MET A 206 8.29 2.78 -14.69
C MET A 206 8.38 1.63 -13.69
N ARG A 207 9.08 0.58 -14.07
CA ARG A 207 9.38 -0.58 -13.25
C ARG A 207 10.85 -0.63 -12.90
N GLY A 208 11.15 -0.96 -11.63
CA GLY A 208 12.52 -1.21 -11.19
C GLY A 208 13.04 -2.54 -11.74
N VAL A 209 14.19 -2.49 -12.36
CA VAL A 209 14.91 -3.67 -12.83
C VAL A 209 15.95 -4.04 -11.77
N PRO A 210 15.89 -5.27 -11.19
CA PRO A 210 16.91 -5.72 -10.26
C PRO A 210 18.28 -5.67 -10.95
N ALA A 211 19.28 -5.06 -10.30
CA ALA A 211 20.65 -5.08 -10.82
C ALA A 211 21.06 -6.53 -11.03
N VAL A 212 21.41 -6.90 -12.26
CA VAL A 212 21.92 -8.25 -12.56
C VAL A 212 23.22 -8.43 -11.79
N GLY A 213 23.15 -9.15 -10.68
CA GLY A 213 24.27 -9.37 -9.78
C GLY A 213 25.46 -9.97 -10.52
N LYS A 214 26.57 -9.24 -10.57
CA LYS A 214 27.85 -9.85 -10.83
C LYS A 214 28.06 -10.89 -9.73
N LYS A 215 28.00 -12.20 -10.08
CA LYS A 215 28.33 -13.29 -9.16
C LYS A 215 29.65 -12.96 -8.49
N SER A 216 29.61 -12.60 -7.20
CA SER A 216 30.82 -12.53 -6.41
C SER A 216 31.38 -13.96 -6.31
N LYS A 217 32.56 -14.18 -6.85
CA LYS A 217 33.34 -15.37 -6.59
C LYS A 217 33.67 -15.37 -5.08
N SER A 218 32.87 -16.05 -4.28
CA SER A 218 33.23 -16.36 -2.91
C SER A 218 34.28 -17.46 -2.96
N GLY A 219 35.52 -17.05 -2.75
CA GLY A 219 36.61 -17.98 -2.44
C GLY A 219 36.37 -18.62 -1.10
N GLU A 220 36.49 -19.96 -1.08
CA GLU A 220 36.57 -20.78 0.08
C GLU A 220 37.60 -20.26 1.09
N LYS A 221 37.23 -20.24 2.39
CA LYS A 221 38.13 -20.74 3.44
C LYS A 221 37.32 -21.06 4.70
N ALA A 222 37.38 -22.34 5.03
CA ALA A 222 36.96 -22.88 6.32
C ALA A 222 37.84 -22.36 7.45
N ASN A 223 37.27 -22.19 8.68
CA ASN A 223 37.65 -22.93 9.89
C ASN A 223 36.87 -22.45 11.13
N ALA A 224 36.32 -23.38 11.73
CA ALA A 224 36.02 -23.86 13.08
C ALA A 224 36.06 -22.92 14.30
N ALA A 225 35.04 -23.20 15.14
CA ALA A 225 34.92 -23.23 16.61
C ALA A 225 34.60 -21.92 17.36
N ASP A 226 33.57 -21.88 18.04
CA ASP A 226 33.16 -22.21 19.38
C ASP A 226 32.12 -21.23 19.95
N GLY A 227 31.12 -21.77 20.51
CA GLY A 227 30.32 -21.54 21.70
C GLY A 227 29.68 -20.18 22.01
N SER A 228 28.38 -20.31 22.25
CA SER A 228 27.54 -19.64 23.25
C SER A 228 26.69 -18.42 22.83
N ASP A 229 25.41 -18.72 22.91
CA ASP A 229 24.27 -17.95 23.45
C ASP A 229 23.70 -16.68 22.77
N ALA A 230 22.41 -16.83 22.61
CA ALA A 230 21.34 -15.85 22.80
C ALA A 230 20.92 -14.93 21.64
N ASN A 231 19.71 -15.22 21.13
CA ASN A 231 18.72 -14.27 20.64
C ASN A 231 19.21 -13.03 19.90
N HIS A 232 19.57 -13.20 18.65
CA HIS A 232 19.54 -12.10 17.68
C HIS A 232 18.61 -12.53 16.56
N VAL A 233 17.49 -11.77 16.43
CA VAL A 233 16.69 -11.73 15.21
C VAL A 233 17.64 -11.29 14.10
N ASN A 234 18.06 -12.23 13.25
CA ASN A 234 18.90 -11.93 12.10
C ASN A 234 18.15 -11.02 11.13
N SER A 235 18.59 -9.77 11.05
CA SER A 235 18.12 -8.72 10.16
C SER A 235 18.71 -8.81 8.74
N ASP A 236 19.16 -9.97 8.28
CA ASP A 236 20.04 -10.08 7.10
C ASP A 236 19.42 -10.78 5.88
N ASP A 237 18.12 -10.55 5.61
CA ASP A 237 17.59 -10.77 4.27
C ASP A 237 17.33 -9.44 3.56
N GLN A 238 18.37 -8.61 3.48
CA GLN A 238 18.38 -7.49 2.55
C GLN A 238 18.68 -8.04 1.15
N ASN A 239 17.73 -7.87 0.21
CA ASN A 239 18.09 -7.91 -1.19
C ASN A 239 19.25 -6.93 -1.41
N GLN A 240 20.15 -7.22 -2.34
CA GLN A 240 21.33 -6.41 -2.66
C GLN A 240 21.01 -4.93 -2.94
N ASP A 241 19.73 -4.58 -3.07
CA ASP A 241 19.19 -3.26 -3.36
C ASP A 241 18.62 -2.51 -2.15
N GLY A 242 18.74 -3.05 -0.93
CA GLY A 242 18.23 -2.39 0.28
C GLY A 242 16.71 -2.46 0.46
N LEU A 243 16.00 -3.23 -0.38
CA LEU A 243 14.59 -3.56 -0.21
C LEU A 243 14.46 -4.77 0.72
N ILE A 244 13.68 -4.63 1.78
CA ILE A 244 13.38 -5.75 2.68
C ILE A 244 12.22 -6.54 2.07
N ILE A 245 12.46 -7.83 1.78
CA ILE A 245 11.40 -8.75 1.36
C ILE A 245 10.54 -9.04 2.58
N PRO A 246 9.23 -8.81 2.51
CA PRO A 246 8.34 -9.12 3.62
C PRO A 246 8.36 -10.62 3.92
N LYS A 247 8.58 -10.97 5.19
CA LYS A 247 8.44 -12.35 5.67
C LYS A 247 7.11 -12.46 6.41
N TYR A 248 6.26 -13.34 5.95
CA TYR A 248 5.01 -13.69 6.59
C TYR A 248 5.17 -14.97 7.38
N GLY A 249 5.73 -14.96 8.58
CA GLY A 249 6.03 -16.18 9.26
C GLY A 249 6.70 -17.17 8.27
N ASP A 250 6.05 -18.30 7.97
CA ASP A 250 6.53 -19.26 6.96
C ASP A 250 6.17 -18.88 5.51
N ARG A 251 5.57 -17.70 5.26
CA ARG A 251 5.07 -17.24 3.96
C ARG A 251 5.72 -15.92 3.54
N ALA A 252 7.01 -15.93 3.24
CA ALA A 252 7.68 -14.80 2.59
C ALA A 252 7.10 -14.55 1.18
N ALA A 253 7.15 -13.32 0.69
CA ALA A 253 6.98 -13.06 -0.73
C ALA A 253 8.14 -13.72 -1.50
N ASP A 254 7.82 -14.37 -2.63
CA ASP A 254 8.85 -14.98 -3.49
C ASP A 254 9.59 -13.91 -4.30
N GLU A 255 8.87 -12.85 -4.66
CA GLU A 255 9.35 -11.76 -5.52
C GLU A 255 8.83 -10.40 -5.05
N LEU A 256 9.56 -9.35 -5.43
CA LEU A 256 9.10 -7.97 -5.32
C LEU A 256 8.96 -7.32 -6.70
N ALA A 257 7.87 -6.59 -6.91
CA ALA A 257 7.72 -5.68 -8.03
C ALA A 257 7.77 -4.24 -7.54
N VAL A 258 8.65 -3.44 -8.11
CA VAL A 258 8.89 -2.04 -7.71
C VAL A 258 8.48 -1.11 -8.84
N PHE A 259 7.71 -0.08 -8.50
CA PHE A 259 7.17 0.86 -9.47
C PHE A 259 7.37 2.31 -9.03
N ARG A 260 7.47 3.18 -10.04
CA ARG A 260 7.32 4.63 -9.93
C ARG A 260 6.43 5.12 -11.06
N THR A 261 5.58 6.09 -10.78
CA THR A 261 4.79 6.76 -11.82
C THR A 261 5.10 8.24 -11.85
N GLU A 262 5.02 8.85 -13.05
CA GLU A 262 5.30 10.26 -13.26
C GLU A 262 4.30 10.90 -14.23
N THR A 263 3.91 12.13 -13.93
CA THR A 263 3.13 13.00 -14.82
C THR A 263 3.86 14.32 -14.96
N GLY A 264 4.16 14.74 -16.19
CA GLY A 264 4.89 15.99 -16.44
C GLY A 264 6.21 16.12 -15.71
N GLY A 265 6.94 15.02 -15.51
CA GLY A 265 8.22 14.97 -14.80
C GLY A 265 8.12 15.03 -13.27
N LYS A 266 6.93 14.93 -12.71
CA LYS A 266 6.70 14.82 -11.25
C LYS A 266 6.28 13.41 -10.88
N THR A 267 6.93 12.83 -9.88
CA THR A 267 6.54 11.51 -9.35
C THR A 267 5.17 11.59 -8.69
N ASN A 268 4.22 10.75 -9.14
CA ASN A 268 2.91 10.60 -8.51
C ASN A 268 2.98 9.61 -7.35
N VAL A 269 3.42 8.38 -7.63
CA VAL A 269 3.59 7.35 -6.60
C VAL A 269 4.89 6.58 -6.75
N GLU A 270 5.34 6.02 -5.63
CA GLU A 270 6.33 4.95 -5.56
C GLU A 270 5.65 3.76 -4.88
N ALA A 271 5.81 2.55 -5.42
CA ALA A 271 5.15 1.36 -4.88
C ALA A 271 6.04 0.12 -4.90
N VAL A 272 5.79 -0.77 -3.95
CA VAL A 272 6.38 -2.10 -3.87
C VAL A 272 5.25 -3.10 -3.64
N PHE A 273 5.20 -4.15 -4.47
CA PHE A 273 4.30 -5.28 -4.32
C PHE A 273 5.10 -6.52 -3.93
N GLY A 274 4.65 -7.23 -2.91
CA GLY A 274 5.11 -8.57 -2.59
C GLY A 274 4.25 -9.60 -3.31
N LEU A 275 4.90 -10.55 -3.98
CA LEU A 275 4.28 -11.52 -4.86
C LEU A 275 4.64 -12.93 -4.43
N ARG A 276 3.70 -13.85 -4.60
CA ARG A 276 3.92 -15.29 -4.44
C ARG A 276 3.52 -16.01 -5.71
N VAL A 277 4.38 -16.95 -6.17
CA VAL A 277 4.09 -17.79 -7.33
C VAL A 277 3.03 -18.82 -6.98
N ILE A 278 1.98 -18.89 -7.79
CA ILE A 278 0.92 -19.91 -7.66
C ILE A 278 1.46 -21.24 -8.16
N LYS A 279 1.61 -22.19 -7.25
CA LYS A 279 1.95 -23.57 -7.64
C LYS A 279 0.68 -24.25 -8.13
N ARG A 280 0.60 -24.42 -9.44
CA ARG A 280 -0.47 -25.20 -10.09
C ARG A 280 -0.22 -26.70 -9.95
#